data_e80e0eb24710ae9a87a31c42929da556
#
_entry.id   e80e0eb24710ae9a87a31c42929da556
#
_cell.length_a   1.000
_cell.length_b   1.000
_cell.length_c   1.000
_cell.angle_alpha   90.00
_cell.angle_beta   90.00
_cell.angle_gamma   90.00
#
_symmetry.space_group_name_H-M   'P 1'
#
loop_
_entity.id
_entity.type
_entity.pdbx_description
1 polymer ?
#
loop_
_entity_poly.entity_id
_entity_poly.type
_entity_poly.pdbx_seq_one_letter_code
_entity_poly.pdbx_strand_id
1 'polypeptide(L)'
;MLDIKFVRENPEVVKQNIRNKFQDSKLELVDKVIELDKENREIKQEVEALRAERNKISKQIGALMGQGKKEEAMALKEQVAKDAERLTELEAQEGELQEKIKKIMMTIPNIIDPSVPIGKDDSENVEVERFGEPVVPDFEIPYHTEIMEKFDGIDLDSARKVAGNGFYYLKGDIARLHSAVLAYARDFMIDRGFTYCIPPYMIRSNVVTGVMSFDEMDAMMYKIEGEDLYLIGTSEHSMIGSFIDTMIDEEQLPKTLTSYSPCFRKEKGAHGLEERGVYRIHQFEKQEMIVVCKPEDSMMWYEKLWQNTVDLFRSLDIPVRTLECCSGDLADLKVKSVDVEAWSPRQKKYFEVGSCSNLGDAQARRLKIRVKGADGKKYLAHTLNNTVVAPPRMLIAFLENNLNADGTVNIPKALQPYMGGKTKIE
;
A
#
# COMPACT_ATOMS: atom_id res chain seq x y z
N MET A 1 10.63 -2.61 3.03
CA MET A 1 12.08 -2.43 3.31
C MET A 1 12.67 -3.80 3.57
N LEU A 2 13.81 -4.11 2.92
CA LEU A 2 14.53 -5.37 3.16
C LEU A 2 15.20 -5.37 4.54
N ASP A 3 15.63 -6.54 5.00
CA ASP A 3 16.53 -6.67 6.14
C ASP A 3 17.97 -6.31 5.73
N ILE A 4 18.63 -5.44 6.47
CA ILE A 4 20.01 -5.04 6.20
C ILE A 4 20.99 -6.23 6.25
N LYS A 5 20.71 -7.21 7.12
CA LYS A 5 21.48 -8.44 7.17
C LYS A 5 21.35 -9.24 5.88
N PHE A 6 20.12 -9.35 5.35
CA PHE A 6 19.87 -10.00 4.07
C PHE A 6 20.62 -9.31 2.92
N VAL A 7 20.57 -7.98 2.86
CA VAL A 7 21.28 -7.20 1.82
C VAL A 7 22.79 -7.43 1.88
N ARG A 8 23.35 -7.43 3.10
CA ARG A 8 24.79 -7.67 3.31
C ARG A 8 25.23 -9.08 2.94
N GLU A 9 24.41 -10.08 3.26
CA GLU A 9 24.72 -11.49 3.01
C GLU A 9 24.44 -11.92 1.57
N ASN A 10 23.54 -11.20 0.86
CA ASN A 10 23.08 -11.55 -0.48
C ASN A 10 23.06 -10.35 -1.44
N PRO A 11 24.18 -9.58 -1.56
CA PRO A 11 24.19 -8.35 -2.35
C PRO A 11 23.87 -8.59 -3.84
N GLU A 12 24.33 -9.69 -4.42
CA GLU A 12 24.07 -9.99 -5.83
C GLU A 12 22.61 -10.38 -6.09
N VAL A 13 21.93 -11.02 -5.14
CA VAL A 13 20.49 -11.28 -5.24
C VAL A 13 19.70 -9.96 -5.26
N VAL A 14 20.06 -9.02 -4.38
CA VAL A 14 19.42 -7.70 -4.34
C VAL A 14 19.70 -6.91 -5.62
N LYS A 15 20.94 -6.91 -6.12
CA LYS A 15 21.29 -6.25 -7.37
C LYS A 15 20.58 -6.87 -8.58
N GLN A 16 20.47 -8.21 -8.63
CA GLN A 16 19.73 -8.87 -9.68
C GLN A 16 18.24 -8.52 -9.66
N ASN A 17 17.64 -8.43 -8.47
CA ASN A 17 16.26 -7.98 -8.31
C ASN A 17 16.06 -6.53 -8.81
N ILE A 18 17.00 -5.63 -8.52
CA ILE A 18 17.01 -4.25 -9.04
C ILE A 18 17.05 -4.24 -10.57
N ARG A 19 17.91 -5.06 -11.20
CA ARG A 19 17.97 -5.20 -12.66
C ARG A 19 16.67 -5.76 -13.22
N ASN A 20 16.11 -6.79 -12.60
CA ASN A 20 14.84 -7.37 -13.00
C ASN A 20 13.69 -6.35 -12.97
N LYS A 21 13.77 -5.34 -12.08
CA LYS A 21 12.82 -4.23 -11.98
C LYS A 21 13.17 -3.04 -12.87
N PHE A 22 14.20 -3.14 -13.71
CA PHE A 22 14.68 -2.06 -14.59
C PHE A 22 15.04 -0.76 -13.84
N GLN A 23 15.59 -0.89 -12.65
CA GLN A 23 15.94 0.23 -11.77
C GLN A 23 17.46 0.35 -11.57
N ASP A 24 18.26 0.19 -12.61
CA ASP A 24 19.73 0.10 -12.57
C ASP A 24 20.40 1.29 -11.86
N SER A 25 19.76 2.47 -11.85
CA SER A 25 20.23 3.64 -11.10
C SER A 25 20.32 3.40 -9.58
N LYS A 26 19.68 2.36 -9.06
CA LYS A 26 19.71 1.99 -7.64
C LYS A 26 20.81 0.98 -7.29
N LEU A 27 21.54 0.43 -8.26
CA LEU A 27 22.56 -0.61 -8.04
C LEU A 27 23.64 -0.17 -7.06
N GLU A 28 24.15 1.06 -7.20
CA GLU A 28 25.19 1.61 -6.33
C GLU A 28 24.75 1.76 -4.87
N LEU A 29 23.42 1.88 -4.63
CA LEU A 29 22.87 2.01 -3.27
C LEU A 29 23.10 0.74 -2.44
N VAL A 30 23.19 -0.42 -3.09
CA VAL A 30 23.43 -1.71 -2.40
C VAL A 30 24.83 -1.71 -1.79
N ASP A 31 25.87 -1.36 -2.54
CA ASP A 31 27.26 -1.30 -2.04
C ASP A 31 27.39 -0.20 -0.98
N LYS A 32 26.81 0.97 -1.25
CA LYS A 32 26.84 2.10 -0.32
C LYS A 32 26.21 1.79 1.04
N VAL A 33 25.05 1.13 1.07
CA VAL A 33 24.42 0.77 2.33
C VAL A 33 25.19 -0.28 3.10
N ILE A 34 25.86 -1.20 2.42
CA ILE A 34 26.73 -2.21 3.04
C ILE A 34 27.95 -1.55 3.70
N GLU A 35 28.56 -0.56 3.04
CA GLU A 35 29.68 0.22 3.63
C GLU A 35 29.23 0.99 4.87
N LEU A 36 28.10 1.71 4.78
CA LEU A 36 27.54 2.45 5.91
C LEU A 36 27.14 1.53 7.07
N ASP A 37 26.60 0.35 6.78
CA ASP A 37 26.28 -0.65 7.80
C ASP A 37 27.54 -1.18 8.50
N LYS A 38 28.63 -1.38 7.75
CA LYS A 38 29.92 -1.76 8.34
C LYS A 38 30.42 -0.71 9.30
N GLU A 39 30.47 0.55 8.87
CA GLU A 39 30.87 1.68 9.70
C GLU A 39 29.99 1.81 10.95
N ASN A 40 28.68 1.72 10.79
CA ASN A 40 27.72 1.78 11.89
C ASN A 40 27.95 0.67 12.93
N ARG A 41 28.26 -0.55 12.48
CA ARG A 41 28.56 -1.67 13.39
C ARG A 41 29.88 -1.47 14.13
N GLU A 42 30.90 -0.91 13.49
CA GLU A 42 32.19 -0.58 14.12
C GLU A 42 32.00 0.48 15.19
N ILE A 43 31.29 1.57 14.90
CA ILE A 43 30.96 2.62 15.87
C ILE A 43 30.15 2.06 17.04
N LYS A 44 29.13 1.23 16.74
CA LYS A 44 28.32 0.61 17.79
C LYS A 44 29.14 -0.27 18.73
N GLN A 45 30.12 -1.02 18.23
CA GLN A 45 31.02 -1.81 19.06
C GLN A 45 31.88 -0.90 19.97
N GLU A 46 32.39 0.22 19.44
CA GLU A 46 33.15 1.20 20.23
C GLU A 46 32.27 1.83 21.32
N VAL A 47 31.05 2.22 21.00
CA VAL A 47 30.06 2.75 21.96
C VAL A 47 29.78 1.75 23.09
N GLU A 48 29.52 0.48 22.73
CA GLU A 48 29.26 -0.57 23.71
C GLU A 48 30.50 -0.82 24.63
N ALA A 49 31.71 -0.83 24.06
CA ALA A 49 32.94 -0.98 24.80
C ALA A 49 33.16 0.18 25.78
N LEU A 50 33.02 1.44 25.35
CA LEU A 50 33.13 2.62 26.19
C LEU A 50 32.09 2.65 27.31
N ARG A 51 30.85 2.26 27.03
CA ARG A 51 29.80 2.14 28.08
C ARG A 51 30.13 1.09 29.12
N ALA A 52 30.66 -0.07 28.71
CA ALA A 52 31.09 -1.13 29.62
C ALA A 52 32.28 -0.66 30.49
N GLU A 53 33.26 -0.01 29.86
CA GLU A 53 34.44 0.53 30.58
C GLU A 53 34.05 1.63 31.58
N ARG A 54 33.21 2.58 31.17
CA ARG A 54 32.66 3.61 32.07
C ARG A 54 31.98 3.01 33.30
N ASN A 55 31.18 1.95 33.12
CA ASN A 55 30.51 1.28 34.24
C ASN A 55 31.50 0.59 35.16
N LYS A 56 32.58 0.01 34.63
CA LYS A 56 33.67 -0.60 35.41
C LYS A 56 34.45 0.45 36.20
N ILE A 57 34.87 1.54 35.55
CA ILE A 57 35.63 2.63 36.17
C ILE A 57 34.79 3.32 37.26
N SER A 58 33.48 3.54 37.02
CA SER A 58 32.60 4.12 38.03
C SER A 58 32.54 3.31 39.33
N LYS A 59 32.54 1.97 39.23
CA LYS A 59 32.63 1.09 40.40
C LYS A 59 34.00 1.21 41.11
N GLN A 60 35.09 1.33 40.34
CA GLN A 60 36.44 1.50 40.87
C GLN A 60 36.59 2.84 41.62
N ILE A 61 36.05 3.93 41.06
CA ILE A 61 36.04 5.26 41.72
C ILE A 61 35.34 5.17 43.07
N GLY A 62 34.19 4.50 43.16
CA GLY A 62 33.46 4.28 44.40
C GLY A 62 34.31 3.54 45.45
N ALA A 63 35.02 2.48 45.05
CA ALA A 63 35.89 1.71 45.92
C ALA A 63 37.12 2.52 46.41
N LEU A 64 37.78 3.28 45.51
CA LEU A 64 38.94 4.13 45.84
C LEU A 64 38.55 5.27 46.77
N MET A 65 37.40 5.89 46.56
CA MET A 65 36.88 6.93 47.47
C MET A 65 36.61 6.37 48.87
N GLY A 66 36.07 5.15 48.98
CA GLY A 66 35.87 4.45 50.26
C GLY A 66 37.16 4.08 50.96
N GLN A 67 38.28 3.91 50.22
CA GLN A 67 39.63 3.65 50.74
C GLN A 67 40.43 4.90 51.03
N GLY A 68 39.91 6.12 50.82
CA GLY A 68 40.57 7.38 51.01
C GLY A 68 41.60 7.77 49.92
N LYS A 69 41.71 7.02 48.84
CA LYS A 69 42.64 7.23 47.70
C LYS A 69 42.11 8.28 46.72
N LYS A 70 42.03 9.52 47.15
CA LYS A 70 41.38 10.62 46.42
C LYS A 70 42.06 10.96 45.09
N GLU A 71 43.41 10.95 45.02
CA GLU A 71 44.15 11.28 43.80
C GLU A 71 43.94 10.26 42.70
N GLU A 72 43.99 8.95 43.02
CA GLU A 72 43.70 7.88 42.08
C GLU A 72 42.25 7.95 41.58
N ALA A 73 41.30 8.26 42.47
CA ALA A 73 39.91 8.43 42.13
C ALA A 73 39.66 9.65 41.20
N MET A 74 40.43 10.75 41.39
CA MET A 74 40.33 11.93 40.51
C MET A 74 40.87 11.67 39.12
N ALA A 75 42.01 10.95 38.99
CA ALA A 75 42.54 10.56 37.68
C ALA A 75 41.53 9.69 36.88
N LEU A 76 40.86 8.75 37.54
CA LEU A 76 39.81 7.95 36.91
C LEU A 76 38.55 8.76 36.54
N LYS A 77 38.22 9.80 37.34
CA LYS A 77 37.14 10.72 36.98
C LYS A 77 37.44 11.52 35.72
N GLU A 78 38.67 11.96 35.54
CA GLU A 78 39.11 12.67 34.34
C GLU A 78 39.03 11.75 33.10
N GLN A 79 39.41 10.48 33.24
CA GLN A 79 39.26 9.48 32.19
C GLN A 79 37.80 9.30 31.82
N VAL A 80 36.91 9.14 32.80
CA VAL A 80 35.46 9.02 32.56
C VAL A 80 34.88 10.24 31.85
N ALA A 81 35.39 11.44 32.14
CA ALA A 81 34.96 12.66 31.46
C ALA A 81 35.36 12.67 29.98
N LYS A 82 36.59 12.28 29.65
CA LYS A 82 37.06 12.14 28.27
C LYS A 82 36.27 11.06 27.50
N ASP A 83 36.04 9.91 28.15
CA ASP A 83 35.24 8.83 27.56
C ASP A 83 33.79 9.25 27.33
N ALA A 84 33.23 10.11 28.19
CA ALA A 84 31.88 10.65 28.02
C ALA A 84 31.78 11.61 26.84
N GLU A 85 32.79 12.45 26.58
CA GLU A 85 32.83 13.30 25.37
C GLU A 85 32.92 12.45 24.13
N ARG A 86 33.83 11.47 24.09
CA ARG A 86 33.96 10.54 22.96
C ARG A 86 32.67 9.74 22.70
N LEU A 87 32.01 9.28 23.76
CA LEU A 87 30.76 8.55 23.69
C LEU A 87 29.66 9.42 23.04
N THR A 88 29.57 10.70 23.43
CA THR A 88 28.59 11.63 22.85
C THR A 88 28.83 11.85 21.37
N GLU A 89 30.09 12.00 20.94
CA GLU A 89 30.44 12.12 19.52
C GLU A 89 30.03 10.86 18.71
N LEU A 90 30.38 9.68 19.24
CA LEU A 90 30.07 8.41 18.57
C LEU A 90 28.58 8.14 18.51
N GLU A 91 27.82 8.44 19.56
CA GLU A 91 26.36 8.32 19.56
C GLU A 91 25.70 9.25 18.52
N ALA A 92 26.22 10.46 18.34
CA ALA A 92 25.78 11.37 17.30
C ALA A 92 26.08 10.81 15.88
N GLN A 93 27.29 10.28 15.66
CA GLN A 93 27.69 9.65 14.40
C GLN A 93 26.83 8.40 14.11
N GLU A 94 26.59 7.56 15.12
CA GLU A 94 25.71 6.38 15.01
C GLU A 94 24.31 6.81 14.56
N GLY A 95 23.74 7.86 15.16
CA GLY A 95 22.43 8.39 14.79
C GLY A 95 22.37 8.87 13.34
N GLU A 96 23.39 9.61 12.89
CA GLU A 96 23.47 10.08 11.50
C GLU A 96 23.59 8.91 10.49
N LEU A 97 24.42 7.90 10.82
CA LEU A 97 24.59 6.73 9.98
C LEU A 97 23.29 5.91 9.88
N GLN A 98 22.61 5.72 11.01
CA GLN A 98 21.32 5.01 11.03
C GLN A 98 20.27 5.70 10.14
N GLU A 99 20.19 7.04 10.15
CA GLU A 99 19.30 7.78 9.28
C GLU A 99 19.70 7.66 7.79
N LYS A 100 20.97 7.70 7.46
CA LYS A 100 21.47 7.48 6.09
C LYS A 100 21.15 6.06 5.59
N ILE A 101 21.45 5.06 6.42
CA ILE A 101 21.15 3.64 6.13
C ILE A 101 19.65 3.47 5.90
N LYS A 102 18.82 4.00 6.80
CA LYS A 102 17.36 3.92 6.70
C LYS A 102 16.84 4.50 5.38
N LYS A 103 17.30 5.69 5.00
CA LYS A 103 16.88 6.33 3.72
C LYS A 103 17.22 5.46 2.52
N ILE A 104 18.44 4.90 2.46
CA ILE A 104 18.83 4.02 1.37
C ILE A 104 18.00 2.73 1.38
N MET A 105 17.86 2.09 2.54
CA MET A 105 17.07 0.86 2.69
C MET A 105 15.59 1.05 2.31
N MET A 106 15.04 2.24 2.52
CA MET A 106 13.67 2.58 2.08
C MET A 106 13.56 2.81 0.57
N THR A 107 14.67 3.02 -0.13
CA THR A 107 14.73 3.23 -1.58
C THR A 107 15.01 1.92 -2.34
N ILE A 108 15.69 0.96 -1.71
CA ILE A 108 15.93 -0.36 -2.32
C ILE A 108 14.60 -1.13 -2.39
N PRO A 109 14.20 -1.63 -3.59
CA PRO A 109 12.94 -2.33 -3.76
C PRO A 109 12.91 -3.68 -3.03
N ASN A 110 11.71 -4.13 -2.68
CA ASN A 110 11.48 -5.47 -2.14
C ASN A 110 11.85 -6.55 -3.16
N ILE A 111 12.19 -7.74 -2.69
CA ILE A 111 12.46 -8.87 -3.58
C ILE A 111 11.13 -9.37 -4.15
N ILE A 112 11.05 -9.43 -5.47
CA ILE A 112 9.87 -9.95 -6.17
C ILE A 112 9.79 -11.47 -6.07
N ASP A 113 8.57 -12.00 -6.08
CA ASP A 113 8.34 -13.44 -6.13
C ASP A 113 8.93 -14.05 -7.42
N PRO A 114 9.53 -15.25 -7.37
CA PRO A 114 10.10 -15.89 -8.56
C PRO A 114 9.13 -16.13 -9.71
N SER A 115 7.82 -16.17 -9.43
CA SER A 115 6.77 -16.34 -10.45
C SER A 115 6.40 -15.05 -11.19
N VAL A 116 6.89 -13.89 -10.73
CA VAL A 116 6.61 -12.61 -11.39
C VAL A 116 7.25 -12.57 -12.78
N PRO A 117 6.49 -12.28 -13.83
CA PRO A 117 7.04 -12.15 -15.18
C PRO A 117 8.01 -10.97 -15.25
N ILE A 118 9.13 -11.17 -15.96
CA ILE A 118 10.10 -10.09 -16.19
C ILE A 118 9.64 -9.27 -17.38
N GLY A 119 9.40 -7.99 -17.16
CA GLY A 119 8.95 -7.04 -18.18
C GLY A 119 9.26 -5.63 -17.74
N LYS A 120 9.32 -4.69 -18.68
CA LYS A 120 9.78 -3.32 -18.45
C LYS A 120 8.72 -2.40 -17.87
N ASP A 121 7.49 -2.52 -18.35
CA ASP A 121 6.36 -1.65 -17.99
C ASP A 121 5.03 -2.41 -18.15
N ASP A 122 3.93 -1.74 -17.87
CA ASP A 122 2.57 -2.27 -17.87
C ASP A 122 2.14 -2.92 -19.21
N SER A 123 2.76 -2.55 -20.33
CA SER A 123 2.50 -3.16 -21.64
C SER A 123 2.94 -4.63 -21.72
N GLU A 124 3.82 -5.07 -20.82
CA GLU A 124 4.34 -6.43 -20.73
C GLU A 124 3.70 -7.25 -19.58
N ASN A 125 2.64 -6.72 -18.97
CA ASN A 125 1.83 -7.48 -18.02
C ASN A 125 1.15 -8.68 -18.70
N VAL A 126 0.99 -9.77 -17.97
CA VAL A 126 0.57 -11.06 -18.54
C VAL A 126 -0.86 -11.40 -18.14
N GLU A 127 -1.73 -11.59 -19.15
CA GLU A 127 -3.07 -12.09 -18.90
C GLU A 127 -3.03 -13.52 -18.34
N VAL A 128 -3.71 -13.75 -17.21
CA VAL A 128 -3.74 -15.03 -16.52
C VAL A 128 -5.02 -15.79 -16.84
N GLU A 129 -6.19 -15.15 -16.63
CA GLU A 129 -7.48 -15.82 -16.77
C GLU A 129 -8.58 -14.80 -17.09
N ARG A 130 -9.60 -15.26 -17.82
CA ARG A 130 -10.83 -14.52 -18.13
C ARG A 130 -12.03 -15.15 -17.45
N PHE A 131 -12.93 -14.31 -16.97
CA PHE A 131 -14.15 -14.68 -16.27
C PHE A 131 -15.35 -14.01 -16.94
N GLY A 132 -16.21 -14.81 -17.55
CA GLY A 132 -17.33 -14.35 -18.34
C GLY A 132 -16.95 -13.95 -19.77
N GLU A 133 -17.93 -14.05 -20.64
CA GLU A 133 -17.75 -13.75 -22.07
C GLU A 133 -17.91 -12.25 -22.33
N PRO A 134 -16.92 -11.60 -22.96
CA PRO A 134 -17.04 -10.21 -23.36
C PRO A 134 -18.06 -10.08 -24.49
N VAL A 135 -19.05 -9.22 -24.29
CA VAL A 135 -20.11 -8.97 -25.27
C VAL A 135 -19.95 -7.56 -25.84
N VAL A 136 -20.11 -7.43 -27.15
CA VAL A 136 -20.25 -6.14 -27.84
C VAL A 136 -21.63 -6.07 -28.39
N PRO A 137 -22.53 -5.16 -27.94
CA PRO A 137 -23.88 -5.04 -28.46
C PRO A 137 -23.85 -4.51 -29.90
N ASP A 138 -24.99 -4.66 -30.60
CA ASP A 138 -25.18 -4.23 -31.98
C ASP A 138 -25.56 -2.74 -32.10
N PHE A 139 -25.51 -1.99 -31.01
CA PHE A 139 -25.74 -0.54 -30.95
C PHE A 139 -24.50 0.18 -30.39
N GLU A 140 -24.40 1.46 -30.72
CA GLU A 140 -23.32 2.31 -30.23
C GLU A 140 -23.48 2.62 -28.72
N ILE A 141 -22.42 2.43 -27.96
CA ILE A 141 -22.38 2.76 -26.54
C ILE A 141 -21.76 4.17 -26.40
N PRO A 142 -22.51 5.15 -25.86
CA PRO A 142 -22.00 6.50 -25.61
C PRO A 142 -20.88 6.49 -24.57
N TYR A 143 -20.16 7.61 -24.48
CA TYR A 143 -19.17 7.80 -23.40
C TYR A 143 -19.88 7.78 -22.03
N HIS A 144 -19.23 7.28 -21.00
CA HIS A 144 -19.89 7.08 -19.70
C HIS A 144 -20.51 8.36 -19.11
N THR A 145 -19.90 9.52 -19.35
CA THR A 145 -20.50 10.81 -18.89
C THR A 145 -21.79 11.12 -19.64
N GLU A 146 -21.88 10.83 -20.95
CA GLU A 146 -23.09 11.04 -21.73
C GLU A 146 -24.22 10.14 -21.25
N ILE A 147 -23.91 8.87 -20.88
CA ILE A 147 -24.89 7.97 -20.26
C ILE A 147 -25.39 8.57 -18.93
N MET A 148 -24.47 9.06 -18.09
CA MET A 148 -24.84 9.65 -16.79
C MET A 148 -25.64 10.97 -16.98
N GLU A 149 -25.27 11.80 -17.93
CA GLU A 149 -25.95 13.09 -18.26
C GLU A 149 -27.39 12.85 -18.71
N LYS A 150 -27.65 11.79 -19.46
CA LYS A 150 -29.01 11.41 -19.86
C LYS A 150 -29.97 11.27 -18.68
N PHE A 151 -29.47 10.82 -17.53
CA PHE A 151 -30.23 10.68 -16.29
C PHE A 151 -30.11 11.88 -15.35
N ASP A 152 -29.58 13.02 -15.82
CA ASP A 152 -29.17 14.16 -14.95
C ASP A 152 -28.31 13.70 -13.76
N GLY A 153 -27.48 12.67 -13.98
CA GLY A 153 -26.77 11.92 -12.94
C GLY A 153 -25.37 12.43 -12.63
N ILE A 154 -24.82 13.34 -13.44
CA ILE A 154 -23.47 13.91 -13.23
C ILE A 154 -23.44 15.39 -13.56
N ASP A 155 -22.63 16.17 -12.82
CA ASP A 155 -22.41 17.58 -13.06
C ASP A 155 -20.92 17.93 -12.88
N LEU A 156 -20.20 17.88 -13.99
CA LEU A 156 -18.77 18.21 -14.03
C LEU A 156 -18.50 19.73 -14.06
N ASP A 157 -19.43 20.52 -14.58
CA ASP A 157 -19.28 21.97 -14.67
C ASP A 157 -19.37 22.63 -13.29
N SER A 158 -20.31 22.22 -12.47
CA SER A 158 -20.39 22.68 -11.08
C SER A 158 -19.18 22.20 -10.25
N ALA A 159 -18.72 20.98 -10.46
CA ALA A 159 -17.53 20.46 -9.79
C ALA A 159 -16.28 21.30 -10.15
N ARG A 160 -16.14 21.67 -11.44
CA ARG A 160 -15.04 22.54 -11.89
C ARG A 160 -15.04 23.90 -11.21
N LYS A 161 -16.21 24.49 -11.01
CA LYS A 161 -16.35 25.79 -10.32
C LYS A 161 -15.97 25.69 -8.83
N VAL A 162 -16.26 24.57 -8.18
CA VAL A 162 -16.07 24.39 -6.74
C VAL A 162 -14.66 23.89 -6.39
N ALA A 163 -14.13 22.93 -7.16
CA ALA A 163 -12.92 22.20 -6.79
C ALA A 163 -11.88 22.10 -7.93
N GLY A 164 -12.22 22.49 -9.14
CA GLY A 164 -11.37 22.33 -10.32
C GLY A 164 -11.67 21.06 -11.12
N ASN A 165 -10.78 20.74 -12.05
CA ASN A 165 -10.88 19.51 -12.83
C ASN A 165 -10.54 18.27 -11.96
N GLY A 166 -11.04 17.10 -12.36
CA GLY A 166 -10.80 15.84 -11.63
C GLY A 166 -11.68 15.64 -10.41
N PHE A 167 -12.80 16.38 -10.34
CA PHE A 167 -13.86 16.22 -9.35
C PHE A 167 -15.21 16.08 -10.06
N TYR A 168 -16.23 15.63 -9.34
CA TYR A 168 -17.56 15.40 -9.88
C TYR A 168 -18.65 15.66 -8.82
N TYR A 169 -19.84 15.98 -9.28
CA TYR A 169 -21.08 15.77 -8.55
C TYR A 169 -21.83 14.62 -9.20
N LEU A 170 -22.26 13.65 -8.40
CA LEU A 170 -23.24 12.65 -8.82
C LEU A 170 -24.61 13.01 -8.26
N LYS A 171 -25.66 12.73 -9.04
CA LYS A 171 -27.04 13.10 -8.69
C LYS A 171 -28.00 11.94 -8.98
N GLY A 172 -29.19 11.98 -8.38
CA GLY A 172 -30.28 11.07 -8.69
C GLY A 172 -29.94 9.60 -8.58
N ASP A 173 -30.38 8.82 -9.56
CA ASP A 173 -30.16 7.37 -9.58
C ASP A 173 -28.69 6.97 -9.79
N ILE A 174 -27.90 7.81 -10.45
CA ILE A 174 -26.44 7.55 -10.57
C ILE A 174 -25.74 7.68 -9.21
N ALA A 175 -26.06 8.72 -8.41
CA ALA A 175 -25.56 8.84 -7.05
C ALA A 175 -26.02 7.67 -6.15
N ARG A 176 -27.28 7.25 -6.33
CA ARG A 176 -27.80 6.07 -5.63
C ARG A 176 -27.08 4.79 -6.03
N LEU A 177 -26.83 4.60 -7.33
CA LEU A 177 -26.07 3.45 -7.85
C LEU A 177 -24.64 3.41 -7.26
N HIS A 178 -23.96 4.56 -7.21
CA HIS A 178 -22.66 4.69 -6.58
C HIS A 178 -22.68 4.20 -5.10
N SER A 179 -23.65 4.67 -4.33
CA SER A 179 -23.81 4.26 -2.93
C SER A 179 -24.23 2.81 -2.78
N ALA A 180 -25.09 2.32 -3.70
CA ALA A 180 -25.55 0.94 -3.72
C ALA A 180 -24.41 -0.06 -3.98
N VAL A 181 -23.50 0.26 -4.90
CA VAL A 181 -22.32 -0.56 -5.19
C VAL A 181 -21.39 -0.68 -3.97
N LEU A 182 -21.18 0.41 -3.24
CA LEU A 182 -20.39 0.41 -2.00
C LEU A 182 -21.06 -0.39 -0.88
N ALA A 183 -22.37 -0.22 -0.69
CA ALA A 183 -23.13 -0.96 0.31
C ALA A 183 -23.13 -2.46 0.01
N TYR A 184 -23.34 -2.84 -1.25
CA TYR A 184 -23.27 -4.23 -1.69
C TYR A 184 -21.87 -4.81 -1.47
N ALA A 185 -20.81 -4.10 -1.86
CA ALA A 185 -19.43 -4.55 -1.67
C ALA A 185 -19.06 -4.74 -0.20
N ARG A 186 -19.53 -3.86 0.67
CA ARG A 186 -19.37 -4.01 2.13
C ARG A 186 -20.00 -5.31 2.63
N ASP A 187 -21.27 -5.53 2.32
CA ASP A 187 -22.02 -6.69 2.80
C ASP A 187 -21.46 -7.99 2.20
N PHE A 188 -21.09 -7.96 0.91
CA PHE A 188 -20.40 -9.05 0.23
C PHE A 188 -19.11 -9.50 0.93
N MET A 189 -18.34 -8.58 1.48
CA MET A 189 -17.12 -8.89 2.23
C MET A 189 -17.41 -9.35 3.65
N ILE A 190 -18.40 -8.76 4.33
CA ILE A 190 -18.87 -9.21 5.65
C ILE A 190 -19.32 -10.68 5.58
N ASP A 191 -20.10 -11.03 4.57
CA ASP A 191 -20.59 -12.39 4.35
C ASP A 191 -19.46 -13.40 4.09
N ARG A 192 -18.29 -12.93 3.64
CA ARG A 192 -17.06 -13.70 3.45
C ARG A 192 -16.15 -13.74 4.70
N GLY A 193 -16.62 -13.24 5.84
CA GLY A 193 -15.91 -13.30 7.12
C GLY A 193 -14.90 -12.18 7.35
N PHE A 194 -14.96 -11.09 6.57
CA PHE A 194 -14.12 -9.92 6.81
C PHE A 194 -14.77 -8.98 7.82
N THR A 195 -13.97 -8.47 8.75
CA THR A 195 -14.43 -7.46 9.71
C THR A 195 -14.48 -6.09 9.04
N TYR A 196 -15.68 -5.47 9.04
CA TYR A 196 -15.87 -4.14 8.47
C TYR A 196 -15.34 -3.04 9.39
N CYS A 197 -14.58 -2.10 8.82
CA CYS A 197 -13.96 -0.99 9.54
C CYS A 197 -14.15 0.32 8.80
N ILE A 198 -14.29 1.41 9.55
CA ILE A 198 -14.21 2.78 9.06
C ILE A 198 -12.99 3.42 9.73
N PRO A 199 -11.88 3.61 8.99
CA PRO A 199 -10.63 4.12 9.56
C PRO A 199 -10.56 5.64 9.56
N PRO A 200 -9.56 6.25 10.24
CA PRO A 200 -9.21 7.65 10.03
C PRO A 200 -8.83 7.93 8.58
N TYR A 201 -9.25 9.07 8.04
CA TYR A 201 -8.97 9.48 6.65
C TYR A 201 -7.74 10.37 6.52
N MET A 202 -7.10 10.67 7.63
CA MET A 202 -5.83 11.38 7.71
C MET A 202 -4.85 10.56 8.55
N ILE A 203 -3.59 10.50 8.10
CA ILE A 203 -2.54 9.71 8.75
C ILE A 203 -1.27 10.53 8.91
N ARG A 204 -0.44 10.18 9.88
CA ARG A 204 0.84 10.82 10.15
C ARG A 204 1.94 10.35 9.20
N SER A 205 3.00 11.15 9.07
CA SER A 205 4.15 10.87 8.22
C SER A 205 4.82 9.51 8.49
N ASN A 206 4.87 9.08 9.75
CA ASN A 206 5.44 7.79 10.13
C ASN A 206 4.61 6.60 9.61
N VAL A 207 3.31 6.76 9.44
CA VAL A 207 2.45 5.76 8.81
C VAL A 207 2.64 5.81 7.29
N VAL A 208 2.62 7.00 6.68
CA VAL A 208 2.84 7.18 5.23
C VAL A 208 4.12 6.48 4.77
N THR A 209 5.24 6.79 5.43
CA THR A 209 6.55 6.19 5.11
C THR A 209 6.64 4.69 5.43
N GLY A 210 5.71 4.18 6.22
CA GLY A 210 5.59 2.74 6.49
C GLY A 210 4.86 1.95 5.41
N VAL A 211 3.91 2.58 4.71
CA VAL A 211 3.00 1.88 3.79
C VAL A 211 3.31 2.06 2.31
N MET A 212 4.11 3.06 1.93
CA MET A 212 4.44 3.35 0.54
C MET A 212 5.90 3.80 0.35
N SER A 213 6.36 3.86 -0.90
CA SER A 213 7.65 4.43 -1.26
C SER A 213 7.62 5.98 -1.23
N PHE A 214 8.79 6.61 -1.27
CA PHE A 214 8.89 8.07 -1.32
C PHE A 214 8.33 8.63 -2.64
N ASP A 215 8.55 7.91 -3.76
CA ASP A 215 8.08 8.32 -5.08
C ASP A 215 6.54 8.28 -5.14
N GLU A 216 5.93 7.21 -4.62
CA GLU A 216 4.47 7.11 -4.49
C GLU A 216 3.90 8.21 -3.59
N MET A 217 4.56 8.51 -2.47
CA MET A 217 4.15 9.56 -1.55
C MET A 217 4.09 10.93 -2.24
N ASP A 218 5.13 11.30 -3.00
CA ASP A 218 5.16 12.60 -3.71
C ASP A 218 4.13 12.67 -4.84
N ALA A 219 3.95 11.58 -5.57
CA ALA A 219 3.00 11.51 -6.68
C ALA A 219 1.53 11.51 -6.22
N MET A 220 1.24 10.93 -5.06
CA MET A 220 -0.13 10.63 -4.63
C MET A 220 -0.65 11.52 -3.50
N MET A 221 0.16 11.78 -2.46
CA MET A 221 -0.38 12.25 -1.17
C MET A 221 -0.60 13.76 -1.09
N TYR A 222 -1.79 14.17 -0.61
CA TYR A 222 -2.05 15.52 -0.14
C TYR A 222 -1.60 15.67 1.30
N LYS A 223 -0.81 16.70 1.60
CA LYS A 223 -0.39 17.07 2.96
C LYS A 223 -1.21 18.23 3.47
N ILE A 224 -1.62 18.17 4.74
CA ILE A 224 -2.24 19.30 5.43
C ILE A 224 -1.16 20.30 5.83
N GLU A 225 -1.31 21.54 5.43
CA GLU A 225 -0.36 22.62 5.77
C GLU A 225 -0.37 22.90 7.28
N GLY A 226 0.82 22.99 7.87
CA GLY A 226 1.00 23.25 9.30
C GLY A 226 0.79 22.03 10.22
N GLU A 227 0.42 20.86 9.66
CA GLU A 227 0.13 19.66 10.42
C GLU A 227 0.99 18.48 9.95
N ASP A 228 1.29 17.52 10.86
CA ASP A 228 1.84 16.23 10.46
C ASP A 228 0.71 15.26 10.10
N LEU A 229 -0.09 15.66 9.09
CA LEU A 229 -1.22 14.90 8.59
C LEU A 229 -1.25 14.90 7.07
N TYR A 230 -1.65 13.74 6.52
CA TYR A 230 -1.80 13.50 5.10
C TYR A 230 -3.17 12.85 4.84
N LEU A 231 -3.87 13.29 3.81
CA LEU A 231 -5.09 12.63 3.35
C LEU A 231 -4.74 11.26 2.76
N ILE A 232 -5.49 10.23 3.10
CA ILE A 232 -5.25 8.87 2.60
C ILE A 232 -5.59 8.75 1.11
N GLY A 233 -4.76 8.03 0.36
CA GLY A 233 -5.04 7.65 -1.03
C GLY A 233 -5.80 6.32 -1.14
N THR A 234 -5.91 5.58 -0.04
CA THR A 234 -6.65 4.33 0.14
C THR A 234 -6.79 4.03 1.63
N SER A 235 -7.85 3.33 2.03
CA SER A 235 -8.02 2.90 3.42
C SER A 235 -6.93 1.93 3.90
N GLU A 236 -6.27 1.21 2.97
CA GLU A 236 -5.12 0.36 3.29
C GLU A 236 -4.10 1.10 4.18
N HIS A 237 -3.77 2.34 3.83
CA HIS A 237 -2.77 3.13 4.56
C HIS A 237 -3.11 3.24 6.04
N SER A 238 -4.35 3.60 6.33
CA SER A 238 -4.83 3.78 7.70
C SER A 238 -4.99 2.44 8.42
N MET A 239 -5.51 1.44 7.71
CA MET A 239 -5.77 0.10 8.26
C MET A 239 -4.47 -0.61 8.65
N ILE A 240 -3.46 -0.61 7.77
CA ILE A 240 -2.14 -1.16 8.09
C ILE A 240 -1.45 -0.33 9.16
N GLY A 241 -1.61 0.99 9.11
CA GLY A 241 -1.09 1.91 10.14
C GLY A 241 -1.64 1.64 11.55
N SER A 242 -2.83 1.05 11.68
CA SER A 242 -3.40 0.68 12.97
C SER A 242 -2.59 -0.39 13.72
N PHE A 243 -1.75 -1.13 13.02
CA PHE A 243 -0.86 -2.15 13.59
C PHE A 243 0.55 -1.65 13.90
N ILE A 244 0.83 -0.34 13.76
CA ILE A 244 2.16 0.22 14.04
C ILE A 244 2.65 -0.17 15.45
N ASP A 245 3.91 -0.67 15.51
CA ASP A 245 4.58 -1.10 16.75
C ASP A 245 3.78 -2.14 17.58
N THR A 246 3.01 -2.99 16.91
CA THR A 246 2.16 -4.01 17.54
C THR A 246 2.83 -5.38 17.54
N MET A 247 2.65 -6.11 18.65
CA MET A 247 2.94 -7.53 18.76
C MET A 247 1.61 -8.31 18.72
N ILE A 248 1.40 -9.10 17.67
CA ILE A 248 0.20 -9.91 17.47
C ILE A 248 0.50 -11.34 17.92
N ASP A 249 -0.35 -11.94 18.74
CA ASP A 249 -0.25 -13.37 19.04
C ASP A 249 -0.65 -14.17 17.80
N GLU A 250 0.14 -15.19 17.45
CA GLU A 250 -0.02 -15.95 16.20
C GLU A 250 -1.42 -16.57 16.04
N GLU A 251 -2.05 -17.00 17.14
CA GLU A 251 -3.42 -17.54 17.16
C GLU A 251 -4.50 -16.53 16.73
N GLN A 252 -4.17 -15.22 16.74
CA GLN A 252 -5.07 -14.15 16.29
C GLN A 252 -4.98 -13.90 14.78
N LEU A 253 -4.11 -14.58 14.07
CA LEU A 253 -3.97 -14.48 12.61
C LEU A 253 -4.81 -15.54 11.89
N PRO A 254 -5.31 -15.26 10.71
CA PRO A 254 -5.17 -13.98 9.98
C PRO A 254 -6.10 -12.89 10.53
N LYS A 255 -5.70 -11.63 10.36
CA LYS A 255 -6.62 -10.48 10.46
C LYS A 255 -7.17 -10.22 9.05
N THR A 256 -8.45 -10.42 8.88
CA THR A 256 -9.17 -10.19 7.61
C THR A 256 -10.11 -9.01 7.78
N LEU A 257 -9.77 -7.89 7.16
CA LEU A 257 -10.45 -6.62 7.36
C LEU A 257 -10.96 -6.10 6.01
N THR A 258 -12.13 -5.46 6.02
CA THR A 258 -12.63 -4.70 4.88
C THR A 258 -12.98 -3.30 5.33
N SER A 259 -12.62 -2.30 4.52
CA SER A 259 -12.77 -0.91 4.95
C SER A 259 -13.28 -0.02 3.84
N TYR A 260 -14.18 0.87 4.22
CA TYR A 260 -14.66 1.97 3.38
C TYR A 260 -13.86 3.24 3.70
N SER A 261 -13.50 3.98 2.68
CA SER A 261 -13.02 5.35 2.83
C SER A 261 -13.22 6.19 1.58
N PRO A 262 -13.30 7.52 1.71
CA PRO A 262 -12.85 8.42 0.65
C PRO A 262 -11.35 8.23 0.41
N CYS A 263 -10.92 8.48 -0.81
CA CYS A 263 -9.54 8.41 -1.25
C CYS A 263 -9.18 9.71 -1.96
N PHE A 264 -8.00 10.24 -1.65
CA PHE A 264 -7.54 11.52 -2.21
C PHE A 264 -6.19 11.30 -2.89
N ARG A 265 -6.09 11.63 -4.20
CA ARG A 265 -4.88 11.43 -4.98
C ARG A 265 -4.56 12.65 -5.83
N LYS A 266 -3.29 13.07 -5.81
CA LYS A 266 -2.80 14.19 -6.66
C LYS A 266 -2.80 13.85 -8.14
N GLU A 267 -2.70 12.55 -8.49
CA GLU A 267 -2.65 12.06 -9.87
C GLU A 267 -1.59 12.79 -10.72
N LYS A 268 -0.41 13.06 -10.15
CA LYS A 268 0.68 13.72 -10.88
C LYS A 268 1.16 12.85 -12.05
N GLY A 269 1.26 13.44 -13.23
CA GLY A 269 1.79 12.78 -14.43
C GLY A 269 0.77 11.98 -15.23
N ALA A 270 -0.49 11.95 -14.81
CA ALA A 270 -1.54 11.28 -15.56
C ALA A 270 -2.03 12.18 -16.72
N HIS A 271 -1.88 11.71 -17.96
CA HIS A 271 -2.32 12.39 -19.16
C HIS A 271 -2.91 11.40 -20.17
N GLY A 272 -4.15 11.62 -20.61
CA GLY A 272 -4.80 10.83 -21.67
C GLY A 272 -6.23 11.27 -21.95
N LEU A 273 -6.69 11.04 -23.21
CA LEU A 273 -8.05 11.36 -23.64
C LEU A 273 -9.10 10.45 -23.00
N GLU A 274 -8.76 9.19 -22.77
CA GLU A 274 -9.62 8.19 -22.14
C GLU A 274 -9.75 8.37 -20.62
N GLU A 275 -8.96 9.26 -20.04
CA GLU A 275 -8.97 9.61 -18.62
C GLU A 275 -9.96 10.71 -18.24
N ARG A 276 -10.78 11.16 -19.20
CA ARG A 276 -11.84 12.14 -18.95
C ARG A 276 -12.98 11.54 -18.11
N GLY A 277 -13.82 12.42 -17.59
CA GLY A 277 -14.97 12.03 -16.78
C GLY A 277 -14.59 11.55 -15.42
N VAL A 278 -14.93 10.32 -15.05
CA VAL A 278 -14.70 9.76 -13.72
C VAL A 278 -13.61 8.67 -13.68
N TYR A 279 -12.90 8.42 -14.77
CA TYR A 279 -11.89 7.37 -14.82
C TYR A 279 -10.67 7.68 -13.93
N ARG A 280 -10.17 8.93 -13.97
CA ARG A 280 -9.04 9.41 -13.16
C ARG A 280 -9.39 10.73 -12.49
N ILE A 281 -9.50 10.70 -11.19
CA ILE A 281 -10.05 11.78 -10.36
C ILE A 281 -9.26 11.96 -9.06
N HIS A 282 -9.30 13.16 -8.50
CA HIS A 282 -8.58 13.49 -7.27
C HIS A 282 -9.25 13.01 -6.00
N GLN A 283 -10.58 12.81 -6.04
CA GLN A 283 -11.38 12.34 -4.92
C GLN A 283 -12.35 11.26 -5.39
N PHE A 284 -12.33 10.11 -4.73
CA PHE A 284 -13.27 9.01 -4.96
C PHE A 284 -13.46 8.20 -3.67
N GLU A 285 -14.34 7.25 -3.69
CA GLU A 285 -14.60 6.34 -2.57
C GLU A 285 -14.19 4.93 -2.96
N LYS A 286 -13.84 4.13 -1.96
CA LYS A 286 -13.40 2.75 -2.18
C LYS A 286 -13.75 1.86 -1.01
N GLN A 287 -14.17 0.64 -1.32
CA GLN A 287 -14.18 -0.49 -0.39
C GLN A 287 -12.93 -1.33 -0.65
N GLU A 288 -12.16 -1.60 0.39
CA GLU A 288 -10.87 -2.28 0.34
C GLU A 288 -10.87 -3.57 1.15
N MET A 289 -10.03 -4.53 0.77
CA MET A 289 -9.69 -5.72 1.55
C MET A 289 -8.27 -5.62 2.06
N ILE A 290 -8.04 -5.92 3.34
CA ILE A 290 -6.73 -5.92 3.97
C ILE A 290 -6.57 -7.23 4.75
N VAL A 291 -5.42 -7.88 4.55
CA VAL A 291 -5.05 -9.08 5.29
C VAL A 291 -3.70 -8.90 5.96
N VAL A 292 -3.64 -9.25 7.24
CA VAL A 292 -2.38 -9.43 7.99
C VAL A 292 -2.31 -10.90 8.36
N CYS A 293 -1.28 -11.60 7.90
CA CYS A 293 -1.19 -13.05 8.02
C CYS A 293 0.23 -13.54 8.30
N LYS A 294 0.35 -14.84 8.50
CA LYS A 294 1.65 -15.53 8.55
C LYS A 294 2.31 -15.52 7.17
N PRO A 295 3.65 -15.53 7.09
CA PRO A 295 4.37 -15.61 5.82
C PRO A 295 3.94 -16.77 4.92
N GLU A 296 3.76 -17.97 5.49
CA GLU A 296 3.37 -19.19 4.78
C GLU A 296 1.96 -19.12 4.17
N ASP A 297 1.07 -18.29 4.73
CA ASP A 297 -0.31 -18.15 4.26
C ASP A 297 -0.47 -17.05 3.19
N SER A 298 0.58 -16.29 2.95
CA SER A 298 0.57 -15.07 2.14
C SER A 298 0.07 -15.30 0.71
N MET A 299 0.55 -16.34 0.02
CA MET A 299 0.13 -16.62 -1.35
C MET A 299 -1.31 -17.13 -1.44
N MET A 300 -1.76 -17.92 -0.48
CA MET A 300 -3.15 -18.37 -0.41
C MET A 300 -4.10 -17.17 -0.23
N TRP A 301 -3.74 -16.20 0.63
CA TRP A 301 -4.53 -14.99 0.79
C TRP A 301 -4.50 -14.09 -0.44
N TYR A 302 -3.37 -14.00 -1.12
CA TYR A 302 -3.25 -13.29 -2.38
C TYR A 302 -4.28 -13.78 -3.42
N GLU A 303 -4.37 -15.09 -3.60
CA GLU A 303 -5.34 -15.71 -4.50
C GLU A 303 -6.79 -15.45 -4.08
N LYS A 304 -7.11 -15.60 -2.80
CA LYS A 304 -8.45 -15.32 -2.27
C LYS A 304 -8.86 -13.86 -2.45
N LEU A 305 -7.93 -12.92 -2.30
CA LEU A 305 -8.24 -11.49 -2.41
C LEU A 305 -8.63 -11.09 -3.83
N TRP A 306 -7.85 -11.48 -4.84
CA TRP A 306 -8.23 -11.12 -6.20
C TRP A 306 -9.48 -11.87 -6.68
N GLN A 307 -9.68 -13.11 -6.24
CA GLN A 307 -10.90 -13.88 -6.54
C GLN A 307 -12.16 -13.19 -5.99
N ASN A 308 -12.10 -12.59 -4.80
CA ASN A 308 -13.22 -11.83 -4.24
C ASN A 308 -13.65 -10.67 -5.15
N THR A 309 -12.70 -9.96 -5.76
CA THR A 309 -13.03 -8.88 -6.71
C THR A 309 -13.65 -9.45 -7.99
N VAL A 310 -13.07 -10.52 -8.53
CA VAL A 310 -13.64 -11.23 -9.69
C VAL A 310 -15.08 -11.65 -9.40
N ASP A 311 -15.34 -12.29 -8.27
CA ASP A 311 -16.68 -12.78 -7.89
C ASP A 311 -17.69 -11.63 -7.75
N LEU A 312 -17.26 -10.50 -7.16
CA LEU A 312 -18.13 -9.32 -7.04
C LEU A 312 -18.53 -8.78 -8.42
N PHE A 313 -17.58 -8.58 -9.32
CA PHE A 313 -17.87 -8.07 -10.66
C PHE A 313 -18.73 -9.06 -11.46
N ARG A 314 -18.46 -10.35 -11.33
CA ARG A 314 -19.26 -11.41 -11.98
C ARG A 314 -20.69 -11.48 -11.45
N SER A 315 -20.90 -11.20 -10.16
CA SER A 315 -22.25 -11.13 -9.57
C SER A 315 -23.08 -9.94 -10.09
N LEU A 316 -22.42 -8.98 -10.73
CA LEU A 316 -23.02 -7.83 -11.41
C LEU A 316 -23.02 -7.96 -12.94
N ASP A 317 -22.83 -9.19 -13.44
CA ASP A 317 -22.82 -9.53 -14.87
C ASP A 317 -21.72 -8.82 -15.70
N ILE A 318 -20.64 -8.38 -15.04
CA ILE A 318 -19.53 -7.69 -15.71
C ILE A 318 -18.40 -8.70 -15.99
N PRO A 319 -18.02 -8.94 -17.27
CA PRO A 319 -16.86 -9.74 -17.60
C PRO A 319 -15.56 -9.09 -17.12
N VAL A 320 -14.67 -9.89 -16.55
CA VAL A 320 -13.37 -9.44 -16.06
C VAL A 320 -12.25 -10.38 -16.50
N ARG A 321 -11.01 -9.89 -16.42
CA ARG A 321 -9.81 -10.72 -16.52
C ARG A 321 -8.84 -10.38 -15.42
N THR A 322 -7.89 -11.27 -15.14
CA THR A 322 -6.75 -11.02 -14.27
C THR A 322 -5.48 -10.82 -15.11
N LEU A 323 -4.69 -9.81 -14.75
CA LEU A 323 -3.49 -9.40 -15.44
C LEU A 323 -2.34 -9.35 -14.44
N GLU A 324 -1.42 -10.32 -14.51
CA GLU A 324 -0.24 -10.37 -13.63
C GLU A 324 0.72 -9.24 -13.98
N CYS A 325 1.04 -8.39 -13.00
CA CYS A 325 1.98 -7.30 -13.17
C CYS A 325 3.40 -7.82 -13.34
N CYS A 326 4.10 -7.34 -14.36
CA CYS A 326 5.50 -7.65 -14.57
C CYS A 326 6.43 -6.89 -13.62
N SER A 327 7.68 -7.29 -13.55
CA SER A 327 8.67 -6.78 -12.61
C SER A 327 8.89 -5.27 -12.66
N GLY A 328 8.83 -4.66 -13.85
CA GLY A 328 9.02 -3.23 -14.05
C GLY A 328 7.82 -2.38 -13.67
N ASP A 329 6.61 -2.98 -13.69
CA ASP A 329 5.36 -2.32 -13.29
C ASP A 329 5.10 -2.42 -11.78
N LEU A 330 5.76 -3.35 -11.06
CA LEU A 330 5.57 -3.50 -9.62
C LEU A 330 6.13 -2.30 -8.84
N ALA A 331 5.32 -1.68 -7.99
CA ALA A 331 5.78 -0.73 -6.99
C ALA A 331 6.84 -1.35 -6.04
N ASP A 332 7.69 -0.50 -5.45
CA ASP A 332 8.89 -0.96 -4.75
C ASP A 332 8.64 -1.84 -3.52
N LEU A 333 7.49 -1.71 -2.88
CA LEU A 333 7.15 -2.53 -1.70
C LEU A 333 6.53 -3.87 -2.06
N LYS A 334 6.01 -4.02 -3.28
CA LYS A 334 5.27 -5.21 -3.69
C LYS A 334 6.20 -6.39 -4.00
N VAL A 335 5.81 -7.57 -3.51
CA VAL A 335 6.41 -8.86 -3.85
C VAL A 335 5.77 -9.41 -5.12
N LYS A 336 4.46 -9.24 -5.24
CA LYS A 336 3.64 -9.70 -6.37
C LYS A 336 2.37 -8.88 -6.45
N SER A 337 1.86 -8.66 -7.67
CA SER A 337 0.60 -7.95 -7.89
C SER A 337 -0.14 -8.50 -9.10
N VAL A 338 -1.46 -8.52 -9.01
CA VAL A 338 -2.35 -8.84 -10.13
C VAL A 338 -3.44 -7.78 -10.20
N ASP A 339 -3.66 -7.25 -11.38
CA ASP A 339 -4.76 -6.36 -11.64
C ASP A 339 -6.01 -7.15 -12.05
N VAL A 340 -7.16 -6.73 -11.56
CA VAL A 340 -8.46 -7.16 -12.08
C VAL A 340 -8.93 -6.07 -13.03
N GLU A 341 -9.20 -6.47 -14.27
CA GLU A 341 -9.65 -5.56 -15.31
C GLU A 341 -11.07 -5.93 -15.74
N ALA A 342 -11.94 -4.95 -15.93
CA ALA A 342 -13.30 -5.12 -16.42
C ALA A 342 -13.38 -4.87 -17.92
N TRP A 343 -14.28 -5.58 -18.59
CA TRP A 343 -14.56 -5.41 -20.00
C TRP A 343 -15.28 -4.08 -20.28
N SER A 344 -14.78 -3.33 -21.25
CA SER A 344 -15.44 -2.16 -21.83
C SER A 344 -15.97 -2.52 -23.23
N PRO A 345 -17.28 -2.74 -23.40
CA PRO A 345 -17.85 -2.99 -24.72
C PRO A 345 -17.67 -1.81 -25.68
N ARG A 346 -17.64 -0.57 -25.17
CA ARG A 346 -17.40 0.65 -25.95
C ARG A 346 -16.01 0.67 -26.55
N GLN A 347 -14.98 0.40 -25.72
CA GLN A 347 -13.59 0.42 -26.14
C GLN A 347 -13.12 -0.91 -26.76
N LYS A 348 -13.91 -1.99 -26.58
CA LYS A 348 -13.56 -3.37 -26.98
C LYS A 348 -12.24 -3.84 -26.37
N LYS A 349 -11.99 -3.43 -25.12
CA LYS A 349 -10.82 -3.78 -24.33
C LYS A 349 -11.16 -3.86 -22.84
N TYR A 350 -10.26 -4.47 -22.10
CA TYR A 350 -10.31 -4.46 -20.63
C TYR A 350 -9.60 -3.24 -20.07
N PHE A 351 -10.00 -2.78 -18.88
CA PHE A 351 -9.37 -1.71 -18.14
C PHE A 351 -9.36 -2.02 -16.64
N GLU A 352 -8.34 -1.56 -15.94
CA GLU A 352 -8.14 -1.82 -14.53
C GLU A 352 -9.27 -1.26 -13.65
N VAL A 353 -9.82 -2.13 -12.78
CA VAL A 353 -10.84 -1.80 -11.77
C VAL A 353 -10.40 -2.13 -10.35
N GLY A 354 -9.31 -2.85 -10.19
CA GLY A 354 -8.72 -3.19 -8.90
C GLY A 354 -7.33 -3.77 -9.07
N SER A 355 -6.50 -3.62 -8.04
CA SER A 355 -5.14 -4.16 -8.00
C SER A 355 -4.91 -4.86 -6.67
N CYS A 356 -4.66 -6.16 -6.74
CA CYS A 356 -4.32 -7.01 -5.61
C CYS A 356 -2.82 -7.03 -5.40
N SER A 357 -2.37 -6.77 -4.18
CA SER A 357 -0.95 -6.67 -3.85
C SER A 357 -0.57 -7.55 -2.66
N ASN A 358 0.51 -8.31 -2.83
CA ASN A 358 1.24 -8.94 -1.74
C ASN A 358 2.50 -8.11 -1.46
N LEU A 359 2.60 -7.54 -0.25
CA LEU A 359 3.73 -6.70 0.17
C LEU A 359 4.79 -7.51 0.94
N GLY A 360 4.54 -8.80 1.19
CA GLY A 360 5.38 -9.60 2.07
C GLY A 360 5.55 -8.93 3.43
N ASP A 361 6.76 -8.86 3.94
CA ASP A 361 7.07 -8.22 5.23
C ASP A 361 7.48 -6.73 5.12
N ALA A 362 7.39 -6.13 3.93
CA ALA A 362 7.93 -4.79 3.69
C ALA A 362 7.29 -3.71 4.59
N GLN A 363 5.97 -3.68 4.67
CA GLN A 363 5.24 -2.75 5.54
C GLN A 363 5.41 -3.13 7.01
N ALA A 364 5.33 -4.41 7.34
CA ALA A 364 5.49 -4.91 8.70
C ALA A 364 6.87 -4.55 9.28
N ARG A 365 7.93 -4.61 8.49
CA ARG A 365 9.29 -4.21 8.88
C ARG A 365 9.39 -2.72 9.17
N ARG A 366 8.80 -1.88 8.31
CA ARG A 366 8.79 -0.42 8.48
C ARG A 366 7.97 0.02 9.70
N LEU A 367 6.80 -0.61 9.89
CA LEU A 367 5.84 -0.28 10.95
C LEU A 367 6.02 -1.12 12.22
N LYS A 368 6.99 -2.05 12.24
CA LYS A 368 7.26 -2.97 13.37
C LYS A 368 6.05 -3.82 13.75
N ILE A 369 5.36 -4.37 12.75
CA ILE A 369 4.24 -5.30 12.95
C ILE A 369 4.82 -6.70 13.15
N ARG A 370 4.87 -7.17 14.38
CA ARG A 370 5.52 -8.40 14.77
C ARG A 370 4.50 -9.43 15.22
N VAL A 371 4.82 -10.69 15.01
CA VAL A 371 4.02 -11.83 15.46
C VAL A 371 4.83 -12.60 16.51
N LYS A 372 4.16 -13.00 17.59
CA LYS A 372 4.69 -13.91 18.59
C LYS A 372 4.17 -15.30 18.29
N GLY A 373 5.06 -16.18 17.82
CA GLY A 373 4.75 -17.57 17.53
C GLY A 373 4.45 -18.38 18.78
N ALA A 374 3.80 -19.52 18.61
CA ALA A 374 3.49 -20.47 19.68
C ALA A 374 4.76 -21.02 20.38
N ASP A 375 5.89 -21.07 19.66
CA ASP A 375 7.22 -21.43 20.16
C ASP A 375 7.94 -20.29 20.90
N GLY A 376 7.30 -19.13 21.03
CA GLY A 376 7.84 -17.91 21.65
C GLY A 376 8.76 -17.08 20.73
N LYS A 377 9.09 -17.56 19.54
CA LYS A 377 9.85 -16.80 18.56
C LYS A 377 9.04 -15.66 17.96
N LYS A 378 9.74 -14.59 17.59
CA LYS A 378 9.12 -13.42 16.97
C LYS A 378 9.51 -13.35 15.50
N TYR A 379 8.52 -13.03 14.66
CA TYR A 379 8.73 -12.81 13.24
C TYR A 379 7.86 -11.64 12.75
N LEU A 380 8.07 -11.19 11.52
CA LEU A 380 7.26 -10.13 10.91
C LEU A 380 6.04 -10.73 10.21
N ALA A 381 4.89 -10.08 10.35
CA ALA A 381 3.72 -10.42 9.59
C ALA A 381 3.91 -10.12 8.09
N HIS A 382 3.12 -10.78 7.25
CA HIS A 382 2.90 -10.37 5.87
C HIS A 382 1.61 -9.56 5.75
N THR A 383 1.62 -8.58 4.85
CA THR A 383 0.47 -7.71 4.58
C THR A 383 0.06 -7.79 3.13
N LEU A 384 -1.25 -7.83 2.90
CA LEU A 384 -1.85 -7.88 1.58
C LEU A 384 -3.04 -6.92 1.52
N ASN A 385 -3.32 -6.42 0.33
CA ASN A 385 -4.52 -5.64 0.08
C ASN A 385 -5.07 -5.90 -1.33
N ASN A 386 -6.34 -5.59 -1.49
CA ASN A 386 -6.99 -5.53 -2.80
C ASN A 386 -8.21 -4.62 -2.75
N THR A 387 -8.50 -3.98 -3.84
CA THR A 387 -9.74 -3.24 -4.05
C THR A 387 -10.91 -4.22 -4.17
N VAL A 388 -11.92 -4.09 -3.30
CA VAL A 388 -13.22 -4.74 -3.52
C VAL A 388 -13.93 -4.05 -4.68
N VAL A 389 -14.13 -2.73 -4.53
CA VAL A 389 -14.69 -1.88 -5.56
C VAL A 389 -14.28 -0.41 -5.35
N ALA A 390 -13.98 0.26 -6.45
CA ALA A 390 -13.87 1.71 -6.54
C ALA A 390 -14.97 2.20 -7.51
N PRO A 391 -16.06 2.79 -7.01
CA PRO A 391 -17.23 3.10 -7.81
C PRO A 391 -16.99 3.85 -9.11
N PRO A 392 -16.07 4.82 -9.22
CA PRO A 392 -15.91 5.54 -10.49
C PRO A 392 -15.60 4.63 -11.68
N ARG A 393 -14.63 3.74 -11.55
CA ARG A 393 -14.30 2.78 -12.61
C ARG A 393 -15.34 1.66 -12.70
N MET A 394 -15.89 1.22 -11.57
CA MET A 394 -17.01 0.29 -11.55
C MET A 394 -18.23 0.85 -12.31
N LEU A 395 -18.57 2.12 -12.10
CA LEU A 395 -19.70 2.75 -12.80
C LEU A 395 -19.51 2.78 -14.32
N ILE A 396 -18.28 3.02 -14.79
CA ILE A 396 -17.97 2.94 -16.23
C ILE A 396 -18.28 1.54 -16.74
N ALA A 397 -17.69 0.50 -16.11
CA ALA A 397 -17.93 -0.89 -16.50
C ALA A 397 -19.40 -1.28 -16.37
N PHE A 398 -20.06 -0.88 -15.28
CA PHE A 398 -21.46 -1.17 -15.02
C PHE A 398 -22.38 -0.57 -16.07
N LEU A 399 -22.24 0.72 -16.35
CA LEU A 399 -23.08 1.43 -17.32
C LEU A 399 -22.91 0.87 -18.72
N GLU A 400 -21.66 0.63 -19.15
CA GLU A 400 -21.40 0.10 -20.49
C GLU A 400 -21.90 -1.35 -20.68
N ASN A 401 -21.79 -2.22 -19.66
CA ASN A 401 -22.21 -3.63 -19.76
C ASN A 401 -23.71 -3.84 -19.52
N ASN A 402 -24.42 -2.88 -18.91
CA ASN A 402 -25.84 -3.00 -18.56
C ASN A 402 -26.75 -2.04 -19.37
N LEU A 403 -26.16 -1.29 -20.32
CA LEU A 403 -26.93 -0.38 -21.20
C LEU A 403 -27.80 -1.16 -22.18
N ASN A 404 -29.05 -0.73 -22.33
CA ASN A 404 -29.98 -1.23 -23.34
C ASN A 404 -30.01 -0.32 -24.57
N ALA A 405 -30.48 -0.84 -25.71
CA ALA A 405 -30.59 -0.08 -26.94
C ALA A 405 -31.52 1.14 -26.83
N ASP A 406 -32.51 1.10 -25.92
CA ASP A 406 -33.40 2.24 -25.63
C ASP A 406 -32.74 3.29 -24.70
N GLY A 407 -31.53 3.01 -24.26
CA GLY A 407 -30.73 3.87 -23.38
C GLY A 407 -31.09 3.77 -21.91
N THR A 408 -31.91 2.82 -21.49
CA THR A 408 -32.07 2.46 -20.06
C THR A 408 -30.91 1.60 -19.61
N VAL A 409 -30.67 1.52 -18.30
CA VAL A 409 -29.58 0.70 -17.70
C VAL A 409 -30.18 -0.36 -16.79
N ASN A 410 -29.92 -1.63 -17.07
CA ASN A 410 -30.38 -2.74 -16.23
C ASN A 410 -29.66 -2.73 -14.88
N ILE A 411 -30.38 -3.11 -13.82
CA ILE A 411 -29.81 -3.33 -12.49
C ILE A 411 -29.80 -4.83 -12.22
N PRO A 412 -28.61 -5.46 -12.15
CA PRO A 412 -28.46 -6.87 -11.81
C PRO A 412 -29.16 -7.21 -10.49
N LYS A 413 -29.70 -8.43 -10.41
CA LYS A 413 -30.52 -8.90 -9.30
C LYS A 413 -29.83 -8.69 -7.93
N ALA A 414 -28.53 -8.92 -7.85
CA ALA A 414 -27.76 -8.76 -6.62
C ALA A 414 -27.76 -7.31 -6.08
N LEU A 415 -27.91 -6.32 -6.97
CA LEU A 415 -27.87 -4.90 -6.60
C LEU A 415 -29.25 -4.28 -6.37
N GLN A 416 -30.32 -4.93 -6.84
CA GLN A 416 -31.70 -4.40 -6.74
C GLN A 416 -32.12 -4.05 -5.30
N PRO A 417 -31.80 -4.84 -4.24
CA PRO A 417 -32.15 -4.48 -2.87
C PRO A 417 -31.56 -3.14 -2.44
N TYR A 418 -30.36 -2.80 -2.90
CA TYR A 418 -29.64 -1.55 -2.61
C TYR A 418 -30.15 -0.37 -3.43
N MET A 419 -30.88 -0.65 -4.52
CA MET A 419 -31.53 0.33 -5.39
C MET A 419 -33.02 0.50 -5.11
N GLY A 420 -33.50 0.01 -3.93
CA GLY A 420 -34.90 0.08 -3.56
C GLY A 420 -35.82 -0.76 -4.43
N GLY A 421 -35.32 -1.88 -4.92
CA GLY A 421 -36.06 -2.80 -5.78
C GLY A 421 -36.16 -2.38 -7.25
N LYS A 422 -35.53 -1.27 -7.68
CA LYS A 422 -35.47 -0.90 -9.09
C LYS A 422 -34.76 -1.97 -9.91
N THR A 423 -35.33 -2.30 -11.06
CA THR A 423 -34.77 -3.24 -12.04
C THR A 423 -34.03 -2.54 -13.17
N LYS A 424 -34.30 -1.24 -13.35
CA LYS A 424 -33.68 -0.36 -14.37
C LYS A 424 -33.50 1.06 -13.85
N ILE A 425 -32.58 1.80 -14.46
CA ILE A 425 -32.51 3.26 -14.46
C ILE A 425 -33.08 3.75 -15.79
N GLU A 426 -34.05 4.63 -15.72
CA GLU A 426 -34.82 5.14 -16.88
C GLU A 426 -34.70 6.66 -17.01
#